data_a231b5cca16a53ac48f3d562ed67bee5
#
_entry.id   a231b5cca16a53ac48f3d562ed67bee5
#
_cell.length_a   1.000
_cell.length_b   1.000
_cell.length_c   1.000
_cell.angle_alpha   90.00
_cell.angle_beta   90.00
_cell.angle_gamma   90.00
#
_symmetry.space_group_name_H-M   'P 1'
#
loop_
_entity.id
_entity.type
_entity.pdbx_description
1 polymer ?
#
loop_
_entity_poly.entity_id
_entity_poly.type
_entity_poly.pdbx_seq_one_letter_code
_entity_poly.pdbx_strand_id
1 'polypeptide(L)'
;MTDAGRHPRITIHTLSEVVAVKGYVGNFDVQIVKKARYVDEKECTACGDCAKVCPVVRPDEFNIGLSSRRAIYSPFPQAVPSAYVLNPHECLGNNPTVCTKCLEACEKKCIDFHMSDQTLTERVGTIV
;
A
#
# COMPACT_ATOMS: atom_id res chain seq x y z
N MET A 1 -3.06 -0.11 -16.58
CA MET A 1 -3.00 0.45 -15.22
C MET A 1 -2.36 1.84 -15.19
N THR A 2 -1.20 2.04 -15.79
CA THR A 2 -0.49 3.33 -15.82
C THR A 2 -1.33 4.46 -16.42
N ASP A 3 -2.04 4.21 -17.49
CA ASP A 3 -2.90 5.21 -18.14
C ASP A 3 -4.11 5.58 -17.29
N ALA A 4 -4.73 4.59 -16.65
CA ALA A 4 -5.81 4.83 -15.69
C ALA A 4 -5.33 5.66 -14.49
N GLY A 5 -4.14 5.35 -13.95
CA GLY A 5 -3.55 6.07 -12.81
C GLY A 5 -3.16 7.52 -13.11
N ARG A 6 -2.99 7.88 -14.39
CA ARG A 6 -2.69 9.25 -14.84
C ARG A 6 -3.93 10.03 -15.30
N HIS A 7 -5.07 9.35 -15.42
CA HIS A 7 -6.25 9.98 -15.97
C HIS A 7 -6.92 10.91 -14.94
N PRO A 8 -7.20 12.19 -15.27
CA PRO A 8 -7.65 13.19 -14.30
C PRO A 8 -9.05 12.93 -13.72
N ARG A 9 -9.83 12.03 -14.32
CA ARG A 9 -11.20 11.67 -13.88
C ARG A 9 -11.26 10.26 -13.27
N ILE A 10 -10.13 9.61 -13.03
CA ILE A 10 -10.08 8.28 -12.41
C ILE A 10 -9.30 8.39 -11.10
N THR A 11 -9.94 8.00 -10.02
CA THR A 11 -9.29 7.85 -8.71
C THR A 11 -9.12 6.38 -8.40
N ILE A 12 -7.89 5.96 -8.13
CA ILE A 12 -7.57 4.57 -7.77
C ILE A 12 -7.28 4.51 -6.27
N HIS A 13 -8.11 3.78 -5.54
CA HIS A 13 -7.87 3.48 -4.13
C HIS A 13 -7.18 2.12 -4.02
N THR A 14 -5.87 2.13 -3.77
CA THR A 14 -5.08 0.90 -3.57
C THR A 14 -5.03 0.52 -2.09
N LEU A 15 -4.79 -0.75 -1.79
CA LEU A 15 -4.85 -1.30 -0.42
C LEU A 15 -6.19 -0.99 0.27
N SER A 16 -7.27 -0.98 -0.48
CA SER A 16 -8.57 -0.52 -0.01
C SER A 16 -9.62 -1.60 -0.16
N GLU A 17 -10.55 -1.62 0.76
CA GLU A 17 -11.64 -2.59 0.83
C GLU A 17 -12.97 -1.85 1.03
N VAL A 18 -13.99 -2.22 0.24
CA VAL A 18 -15.34 -1.72 0.44
C VAL A 18 -15.98 -2.49 1.59
N VAL A 19 -16.31 -1.79 2.67
CA VAL A 19 -16.86 -2.41 3.89
C VAL A 19 -18.37 -2.24 4.02
N ALA A 20 -18.94 -1.21 3.42
CA ALA A 20 -20.38 -1.00 3.42
C ALA A 20 -20.83 -0.21 2.21
N VAL A 21 -22.05 -0.52 1.74
CA VAL A 21 -22.74 0.22 0.69
C VAL A 21 -24.14 0.51 1.19
N LYS A 22 -24.57 1.78 1.13
CA LYS A 22 -25.92 2.22 1.50
C LYS A 22 -26.48 3.11 0.40
N GLY A 23 -27.81 3.20 0.30
CA GLY A 23 -28.47 4.06 -0.66
C GLY A 23 -29.24 3.30 -1.75
N TYR A 24 -29.44 3.92 -2.88
CA TYR A 24 -30.24 3.40 -4.01
C TYR A 24 -29.61 3.85 -5.33
N VAL A 25 -30.09 3.30 -6.43
CA VAL A 25 -29.59 3.61 -7.80
C VAL A 25 -29.60 5.12 -8.04
N GLY A 26 -28.44 5.63 -8.44
CA GLY A 26 -28.18 7.06 -8.61
C GLY A 26 -27.63 7.76 -7.37
N ASN A 27 -27.63 7.13 -6.19
CA ASN A 27 -27.20 7.76 -4.94
C ASN A 27 -26.75 6.72 -3.90
N PHE A 28 -25.56 6.17 -4.10
CA PHE A 28 -24.94 5.26 -3.15
C PHE A 28 -23.87 5.96 -2.32
N ASP A 29 -23.85 5.70 -1.03
CA ASP A 29 -22.75 6.02 -0.13
C ASP A 29 -21.93 4.74 0.09
N VAL A 30 -20.69 4.74 -0.41
CA VAL A 30 -19.76 3.61 -0.34
C VAL A 30 -18.72 3.90 0.73
N GLN A 31 -18.67 3.07 1.75
CA GLN A 31 -17.67 3.16 2.79
C GLN A 31 -16.46 2.30 2.42
N ILE A 32 -15.31 2.92 2.37
CA ILE A 32 -14.03 2.31 1.97
C ILE A 32 -13.05 2.41 3.12
N VAL A 33 -12.42 1.31 3.49
CA VAL A 33 -11.28 1.30 4.41
C VAL A 33 -10.00 1.20 3.58
N LYS A 34 -9.18 2.24 3.62
CA LYS A 34 -7.83 2.26 3.06
C LYS A 34 -6.87 1.79 4.14
N LYS A 35 -6.27 0.61 3.95
CA LYS A 35 -5.30 0.02 4.88
C LYS A 35 -3.98 0.81 4.88
N ALA A 36 -3.34 0.87 6.02
CA ALA A 36 -2.07 1.53 6.18
C ALA A 36 -0.99 0.90 5.29
N ARG A 37 -0.35 1.70 4.48
CA ARG A 37 0.78 1.29 3.62
C ARG A 37 2.10 1.32 4.37
N TYR A 38 2.19 2.10 5.44
CA TYR A 38 3.41 2.40 6.22
C TYR A 38 4.51 3.09 5.41
N VAL A 39 4.20 3.51 4.19
CA VAL A 39 5.07 4.28 3.30
C VAL A 39 4.23 5.37 2.64
N ASP A 40 4.68 6.62 2.72
CA ASP A 40 4.02 7.73 2.04
C ASP A 40 4.18 7.58 0.53
N GLU A 41 3.06 7.38 -0.15
CA GLU A 41 3.02 7.13 -1.60
C GLU A 41 3.38 8.36 -2.45
N LYS A 42 3.33 9.57 -1.87
CA LYS A 42 3.68 10.81 -2.56
C LYS A 42 5.18 11.09 -2.50
N GLU A 43 5.81 10.75 -1.38
CA GLU A 43 7.23 10.98 -1.15
C GLU A 43 8.11 9.81 -1.61
N CYS A 44 7.54 8.61 -1.72
CA CYS A 44 8.27 7.42 -2.11
C CYS A 44 8.65 7.43 -3.59
N THR A 45 9.95 7.35 -3.88
CA THR A 45 10.50 7.29 -5.25
C THR A 45 10.65 5.87 -5.79
N ALA A 46 10.25 4.84 -5.03
CA ALA A 46 10.41 3.44 -5.38
C ALA A 46 11.88 3.00 -5.66
N CYS A 47 12.88 3.65 -5.01
CA CYS A 47 14.30 3.35 -5.21
C CYS A 47 14.73 1.94 -4.78
N GLY A 48 14.00 1.32 -3.84
CA GLY A 48 14.25 -0.06 -3.40
C GLY A 48 15.26 -0.21 -2.26
N ASP A 49 15.88 0.85 -1.77
CA ASP A 49 16.93 0.76 -0.74
C ASP A 49 16.41 0.21 0.58
N CYS A 50 15.17 0.55 0.95
CA CYS A 50 14.50 -0.03 2.11
C CYS A 50 14.34 -1.55 2.01
N ALA A 51 14.09 -2.10 0.83
CA ALA A 51 13.97 -3.54 0.62
C ALA A 51 15.34 -4.25 0.66
N LYS A 52 16.39 -3.62 0.14
CA LYS A 52 17.76 -4.19 0.15
C LYS A 52 18.26 -4.47 1.58
N VAL A 53 17.97 -3.59 2.52
CA VAL A 53 18.41 -3.72 3.92
C VAL A 53 17.46 -4.52 4.79
N CYS A 54 16.27 -4.86 4.31
CA CYS A 54 15.28 -5.62 5.07
C CYS A 54 15.73 -7.07 5.27
N PRO A 55 15.86 -7.56 6.53
CA PRO A 55 16.33 -8.91 6.80
C PRO A 55 15.27 -10.00 6.54
N VAL A 56 14.00 -9.60 6.47
CA VAL A 56 12.88 -10.54 6.28
C VAL A 56 12.83 -11.04 4.84
N VAL A 57 12.70 -12.35 4.65
CA VAL A 57 12.54 -12.99 3.35
C VAL A 57 11.24 -13.80 3.40
N ARG A 58 10.36 -13.58 2.42
CA ARG A 58 9.09 -14.29 2.25
C ARG A 58 8.88 -14.69 0.80
N PRO A 59 8.08 -15.73 0.53
CA PRO A 59 7.64 -16.01 -0.82
C PRO A 59 6.93 -14.81 -1.43
N ASP A 60 7.15 -14.56 -2.71
CA ASP A 60 6.50 -13.49 -3.46
C ASP A 60 5.16 -14.00 -4.00
N GLU A 61 4.06 -13.47 -3.48
CA GLU A 61 2.71 -13.87 -3.88
C GLU A 61 2.40 -13.51 -5.33
N PHE A 62 2.92 -12.40 -5.83
CA PHE A 62 2.74 -12.00 -7.22
C PHE A 62 3.32 -13.04 -8.19
N ASN A 63 4.44 -13.66 -7.82
CA ASN A 63 5.10 -14.70 -8.62
C ASN A 63 4.80 -16.11 -8.08
N ILE A 64 3.66 -16.30 -7.43
CA ILE A 64 3.19 -17.61 -6.94
C ILE A 64 4.26 -18.34 -6.08
N GLY A 65 5.07 -17.57 -5.36
CA GLY A 65 6.15 -18.10 -4.52
C GLY A 65 7.42 -18.56 -5.25
N LEU A 66 7.51 -18.38 -6.57
CA LEU A 66 8.69 -18.75 -7.37
C LEU A 66 9.88 -17.81 -7.13
N SER A 67 9.63 -16.62 -6.59
CA SER A 67 10.65 -15.68 -6.14
C SER A 67 10.43 -15.29 -4.67
N SER A 68 11.35 -14.52 -4.11
CA SER A 68 11.23 -14.02 -2.75
C SER A 68 11.05 -12.51 -2.73
N ARG A 69 10.29 -12.01 -1.76
CA ARG A 69 10.15 -10.60 -1.43
C ARG A 69 10.58 -10.31 0.00
N ARG A 70 10.64 -9.05 0.35
CA ARG A 70 10.91 -8.58 1.71
C ARG A 70 9.61 -8.21 2.44
N ALA A 71 9.68 -7.92 3.74
CA ALA A 71 8.52 -7.38 4.46
C ALA A 71 8.12 -6.00 3.96
N ILE A 72 9.07 -5.22 3.44
CA ILE A 72 8.84 -3.98 2.68
C ILE A 72 9.17 -4.24 1.21
N TYR A 73 8.20 -4.06 0.33
CA TYR A 73 8.28 -4.49 -1.06
C TYR A 73 7.42 -3.64 -2.00
N SER A 74 7.69 -3.72 -3.29
CA SER A 74 6.77 -3.26 -4.32
C SER A 74 5.89 -4.45 -4.74
N PRO A 75 4.55 -4.32 -4.79
CA PRO A 75 3.67 -5.44 -5.14
C PRO A 75 3.99 -6.07 -6.50
N PHE A 76 4.33 -5.24 -7.47
CA PHE A 76 4.81 -5.67 -8.81
C PHE A 76 5.49 -4.49 -9.51
N PRO A 77 6.32 -4.74 -10.56
CA PRO A 77 7.19 -3.71 -11.16
C PRO A 77 6.48 -2.47 -11.72
N GLN A 78 5.20 -2.58 -12.10
CA GLN A 78 4.41 -1.49 -12.70
C GLN A 78 3.21 -1.11 -11.83
N ALA A 79 3.36 -1.25 -10.52
CA ALA A 79 2.31 -0.91 -9.57
C ALA A 79 1.96 0.58 -9.62
N VAL A 80 0.68 0.88 -9.43
CA VAL A 80 0.17 2.24 -9.27
C VAL A 80 -0.51 2.33 -7.91
N PRO A 81 -0.07 3.23 -7.02
CA PRO A 81 1.11 4.12 -7.15
C PRO A 81 2.44 3.34 -7.19
N SER A 82 3.46 3.96 -7.81
CA SER A 82 4.82 3.42 -7.80
C SER A 82 5.47 3.70 -6.43
N ALA A 83 5.03 2.96 -5.43
CA ALA A 83 5.49 3.10 -4.05
C ALA A 83 5.58 1.74 -3.36
N TYR A 84 6.50 1.63 -2.43
CA TYR A 84 6.64 0.45 -1.59
C TYR A 84 5.48 0.32 -0.60
N VAL A 85 5.27 -0.88 -0.13
CA VAL A 85 4.33 -1.22 0.95
C VAL A 85 5.04 -2.08 1.98
N LEU A 86 4.70 -1.90 3.24
CA LEU A 86 5.24 -2.72 4.33
C LEU A 86 4.13 -3.63 4.86
N ASN A 87 4.40 -4.93 4.95
CA ASN A 87 3.52 -5.87 5.62
C ASN A 87 3.81 -5.88 7.14
N PRO A 88 2.90 -5.34 7.97
CA PRO A 88 3.15 -5.22 9.41
C PRO A 88 3.23 -6.57 10.13
N HIS A 89 2.59 -7.61 9.60
CA HIS A 89 2.58 -8.95 10.20
C HIS A 89 3.90 -9.70 10.01
N GLU A 90 4.68 -9.31 9.02
CA GLU A 90 5.98 -9.92 8.71
C GLU A 90 7.15 -9.04 9.16
N CYS A 91 6.89 -7.78 9.45
CA CYS A 91 7.90 -6.81 9.81
C CYS A 91 8.40 -7.01 11.25
N LEU A 92 9.71 -7.11 11.43
CA LEU A 92 10.32 -7.22 12.76
C LEU A 92 10.22 -5.91 13.57
N GLY A 93 9.93 -4.79 12.92
CA GLY A 93 9.71 -3.51 13.58
C GLY A 93 8.34 -3.37 14.26
N ASN A 94 7.36 -4.16 13.84
CA ASN A 94 6.00 -4.19 14.42
C ASN A 94 5.76 -5.38 15.36
N ASN A 95 6.76 -6.20 15.58
CA ASN A 95 6.79 -7.29 16.56
C ASN A 95 7.68 -6.88 17.75
N PRO A 96 7.77 -7.68 18.84
CA PRO A 96 8.59 -7.30 20.02
C PRO A 96 10.06 -6.98 19.69
N THR A 97 10.55 -7.42 18.54
CA THR A 97 11.91 -7.09 18.06
C THR A 97 11.89 -5.77 17.30
N VAL A 98 12.51 -4.75 17.84
CA VAL A 98 12.62 -3.43 17.20
C VAL A 98 13.64 -3.49 16.05
N CYS A 99 13.17 -3.23 14.83
CA CYS A 99 13.99 -3.13 13.63
C CYS A 99 13.72 -1.81 12.90
N THR A 100 14.75 -0.98 12.68
CA THR A 100 14.69 0.35 12.06
C THR A 100 15.46 0.45 10.74
N LYS A 101 16.03 -0.64 10.24
CA LYS A 101 16.93 -0.62 9.09
C LYS A 101 16.39 0.09 7.85
N CYS A 102 15.11 -0.12 7.54
CA CYS A 102 14.48 0.54 6.38
C CYS A 102 14.28 2.05 6.61
N LEU A 103 14.04 2.50 7.85
CA LEU A 103 13.97 3.92 8.18
C LEU A 103 15.30 4.63 7.94
N GLU A 104 16.38 4.00 8.37
CA GLU A 104 17.76 4.53 8.23
C GLU A 104 18.20 4.58 6.76
N ALA A 105 17.81 3.56 5.97
CA ALA A 105 18.16 3.48 4.55
C ALA A 105 17.31 4.37 3.65
N CYS A 106 16.20 4.90 4.15
CA CYS A 106 15.29 5.73 3.35
C CYS A 106 15.73 7.19 3.34
N GLU A 107 16.36 7.66 2.26
CA GLU A 107 16.75 9.07 2.10
C GLU A 107 15.56 10.03 2.17
N LYS A 108 14.41 9.62 1.64
CA LYS A 108 13.17 10.42 1.62
C LYS A 108 12.42 10.41 2.96
N LYS A 109 12.81 9.52 3.90
CA LYS A 109 12.15 9.37 5.21
C LYS A 109 10.64 9.20 5.11
N CYS A 110 10.18 8.53 4.05
CA CYS A 110 8.78 8.35 3.75
C CYS A 110 8.15 7.11 4.41
N ILE A 111 8.86 6.44 5.31
CA ILE A 111 8.37 5.25 6.04
C ILE A 111 7.89 5.69 7.42
N ASP A 112 6.64 5.36 7.76
CA ASP A 112 6.02 5.69 9.03
C ASP A 112 5.30 4.46 9.61
N PHE A 113 5.84 3.91 10.70
CA PHE A 113 5.26 2.76 11.41
C PHE A 113 4.00 3.12 12.24
N HIS A 114 3.71 4.41 12.41
CA HIS A 114 2.51 4.88 13.13
C HIS A 114 1.32 5.13 12.21
N MET A 115 1.48 4.92 10.91
CA MET A 115 0.39 5.07 9.94
C MET A 115 -0.74 4.11 10.30
N SER A 116 -1.97 4.59 10.28
CA SER A 116 -3.19 3.83 10.59
C SER A 116 -4.13 3.75 9.40
N ASP A 117 -5.04 2.80 9.45
CA ASP A 117 -6.10 2.65 8.46
C ASP A 117 -7.00 3.88 8.44
N GLN A 118 -7.45 4.25 7.25
CA GLN A 118 -8.33 5.41 7.03
C GLN A 118 -9.67 4.94 6.48
N THR A 119 -10.75 5.47 7.04
CA THR A 119 -12.09 5.25 6.51
C THR A 119 -12.52 6.44 5.65
N LEU A 120 -12.89 6.17 4.41
CA LEU A 120 -13.38 7.13 3.45
C LEU A 120 -14.84 6.80 3.11
N THR A 121 -15.63 7.82 2.81
CA THR A 121 -16.99 7.64 2.28
C THR A 121 -17.08 8.36 0.95
N GLU A 122 -17.36 7.60 -0.11
CA GLU A 122 -17.49 8.11 -1.47
C GLU A 122 -18.94 8.00 -1.92
N ARG A 123 -19.46 9.09 -2.51
CA ARG A 123 -20.80 9.12 -3.07
C ARG A 123 -20.75 8.83 -4.56
N VAL A 124 -21.42 7.76 -4.98
CA VAL A 124 -21.40 7.30 -6.37
C VAL A 124 -22.81 7.06 -6.90
N GLY A 125 -23.00 7.29 -8.20
CA GLY A 125 -24.30 7.06 -8.85
C GLY A 125 -24.54 5.60 -9.22
N THR A 126 -23.47 4.85 -9.49
CA THR A 126 -23.55 3.45 -9.95
C THR A 126 -22.39 2.65 -9.40
N ILE A 127 -22.64 1.38 -9.13
CA ILE A 127 -21.63 0.38 -8.75
C ILE A 127 -21.67 -0.73 -9.80
N VAL A 128 -20.50 -1.14 -10.31
CA VAL A 128 -20.34 -2.18 -11.33
C VAL A 128 -19.55 -3.34 -10.76
#